data_5ef99c6688eeaafe219203b8f9ec56bd
#
_entry.id   5ef99c6688eeaafe219203b8f9ec56bd
#
_cell.length_a   1.000
_cell.length_b   1.000
_cell.length_c   1.000
_cell.angle_alpha   90.00
_cell.angle_beta   90.00
_cell.angle_gamma   90.00
#
_symmetry.space_group_name_H-M   'P 1'
#
loop_
_entity.id
_entity.type
_entity.pdbx_description
1 polymer ?
#
loop_
_entity_poly.entity_id
_entity_poly.type
_entity_poly.pdbx_seq_one_letter_code
_entity_poly.pdbx_strand_id
1 'polypeptide(L)'
;MKRIRELTLQSGPTSPQCQIQHGGLPAVVFSAGGYTGNFFHDFSEGFIPLFVTVNALFPSDRDIVLVVSEAGDWWIRKYADLLRSFTKHPIVVIGNGTAAAETHCFGSATVGLIYHGMATVNPNLMPGGQNLTQFRLLLQETYGGGGRTGIQNWAESGRRRPRLVLVARPMGIGRGLLNEQEVRAAAEKVGFEVVRFLPRGNTTLREAFAVMDSADAMVGVHGAAMTHLLFLRPGAAFLQVVPLGTEWAAEVCYGGPAKAMGLEYVEYRITVAESSLAAKFDPESLVLKDPPAYRGKDWSKMWVYLREQNVRIDLVRFREYLETVYEKAEKFMRKNG
;
A
#
# COMPACT_ATOMS: atom_id res chain seq x y z
N MET A 1 -13.66 -12.51 -13.51
CA MET A 1 -15.03 -12.70 -12.98
C MET A 1 -15.13 -13.77 -11.88
N LYS A 2 -14.30 -14.81 -11.81
CA LYS A 2 -14.33 -15.81 -10.72
C LYS A 2 -14.05 -15.28 -9.29
N ARG A 3 -13.63 -14.03 -9.14
CA ARG A 3 -13.28 -13.38 -7.86
C ARG A 3 -14.32 -12.40 -7.34
N ILE A 4 -15.42 -12.22 -8.08
CA ILE A 4 -16.55 -11.39 -7.67
C ILE A 4 -17.67 -12.33 -7.26
N ARG A 5 -18.16 -12.19 -6.03
CA ARG A 5 -19.32 -12.92 -5.53
C ARG A 5 -20.47 -11.95 -5.37
N GLU A 6 -21.65 -12.41 -5.73
CA GLU A 6 -22.89 -11.69 -5.54
C GLU A 6 -23.30 -11.76 -4.07
N LEU A 7 -23.69 -10.64 -3.50
CA LEU A 7 -24.34 -10.57 -2.20
C LEU A 7 -25.85 -10.41 -2.43
N THR A 8 -26.62 -11.37 -1.99
CA THR A 8 -28.09 -11.30 -2.06
C THR A 8 -28.64 -10.83 -0.71
N LEU A 9 -29.40 -9.73 -0.72
CA LEU A 9 -30.13 -9.24 0.44
C LEU A 9 -31.59 -9.65 0.31
N GLN A 10 -32.11 -10.36 1.30
CA GLN A 10 -33.49 -10.83 1.35
C GLN A 10 -34.10 -10.53 2.72
N SER A 11 -35.36 -10.10 2.73
CA SER A 11 -36.17 -10.02 3.93
C SER A 11 -37.48 -10.74 3.69
N GLY A 12 -38.04 -11.38 4.72
CA GLY A 12 -39.30 -12.09 4.60
C GLY A 12 -39.58 -13.03 5.77
N PRO A 13 -40.73 -13.74 5.75
CA PRO A 13 -41.12 -14.60 6.85
C PRO A 13 -40.21 -15.83 7.03
N THR A 14 -39.35 -16.11 6.05
CA THR A 14 -38.35 -17.20 6.09
C THR A 14 -36.95 -16.71 6.53
N SER A 15 -36.82 -15.45 6.95
CA SER A 15 -35.53 -14.94 7.48
C SER A 15 -35.13 -15.75 8.71
N PRO A 16 -33.81 -16.10 8.84
CA PRO A 16 -33.34 -16.87 9.97
C PRO A 16 -33.58 -16.15 11.27
N GLN A 17 -33.84 -16.90 12.35
CA GLN A 17 -33.98 -16.32 13.69
C GLN A 17 -32.67 -15.78 14.18
N CYS A 18 -32.74 -14.66 14.88
CA CYS A 18 -31.56 -14.02 15.47
C CYS A 18 -30.98 -14.90 16.58
N GLN A 19 -29.68 -15.19 16.50
CA GLN A 19 -28.94 -15.95 17.51
C GLN A 19 -28.02 -15.06 18.34
N ILE A 20 -27.37 -14.08 17.70
CA ILE A 20 -26.44 -13.15 18.34
C ILE A 20 -26.89 -11.72 18.10
N GLN A 21 -27.31 -11.05 19.17
CA GLN A 21 -27.74 -9.65 19.18
C GLN A 21 -26.56 -8.74 19.46
N HIS A 22 -26.37 -7.71 18.62
CA HIS A 22 -25.34 -6.68 18.81
C HIS A 22 -25.89 -5.37 19.41
N GLY A 23 -26.92 -5.45 20.25
CA GLY A 23 -27.40 -4.31 21.05
C GLY A 23 -27.87 -3.09 20.24
N GLY A 24 -28.33 -3.29 19.01
CA GLY A 24 -28.75 -2.19 18.13
C GLY A 24 -27.59 -1.45 17.43
N LEU A 25 -26.34 -1.89 17.60
CA LEU A 25 -25.17 -1.30 16.93
C LEU A 25 -25.26 -1.41 15.41
N PRO A 26 -24.75 -0.41 14.67
CA PRO A 26 -24.60 -0.49 13.22
C PRO A 26 -23.45 -1.41 12.82
N ALA A 27 -23.61 -2.16 11.73
CA ALA A 27 -22.57 -2.97 11.13
C ALA A 27 -22.00 -2.30 9.87
N VAL A 28 -20.69 -2.49 9.64
CA VAL A 28 -20.05 -2.26 8.34
C VAL A 28 -19.60 -3.61 7.80
N VAL A 29 -20.26 -4.06 6.74
CA VAL A 29 -20.08 -5.38 6.13
C VAL A 29 -19.24 -5.24 4.87
N PHE A 30 -18.09 -5.89 4.79
CA PHE A 30 -17.22 -5.86 3.62
C PHE A 30 -16.48 -7.18 3.43
N SER A 31 -15.92 -7.37 2.23
CA SER A 31 -15.19 -8.59 1.88
C SER A 31 -13.69 -8.38 1.91
N ALA A 32 -12.96 -9.34 2.46
CA ALA A 32 -11.51 -9.49 2.32
C ALA A 32 -11.15 -10.51 1.22
N GLY A 33 -12.06 -10.84 0.32
CA GLY A 33 -11.84 -11.73 -0.84
C GLY A 33 -11.08 -11.05 -2.00
N GLY A 34 -11.26 -11.57 -3.20
CA GLY A 34 -10.71 -10.98 -4.43
C GLY A 34 -9.19 -11.09 -4.54
N TYR A 35 -8.50 -9.96 -4.49
CA TYR A 35 -7.02 -9.86 -4.59
C TYR A 35 -6.32 -9.83 -3.24
N THR A 36 -6.99 -10.21 -2.17
CA THR A 36 -6.44 -10.31 -0.80
C THR A 36 -5.15 -11.13 -0.78
N GLY A 37 -4.17 -10.64 -0.01
CA GLY A 37 -2.81 -11.17 0.01
C GLY A 37 -1.83 -10.42 -0.89
N ASN A 38 -2.33 -9.57 -1.79
CA ASN A 38 -1.52 -8.56 -2.44
C ASN A 38 -1.60 -7.27 -1.61
N PHE A 39 -0.50 -6.86 -1.02
CA PHE A 39 -0.42 -5.73 -0.09
C PHE A 39 -0.97 -4.41 -0.65
N PHE A 40 -0.83 -4.17 -1.97
CA PHE A 40 -1.45 -3.02 -2.61
C PHE A 40 -2.97 -3.09 -2.57
N HIS A 41 -3.54 -4.24 -2.95
CA HIS A 41 -5.00 -4.41 -2.99
C HIS A 41 -5.61 -4.42 -1.59
N ASP A 42 -4.93 -4.99 -0.58
CA ASP A 42 -5.37 -4.93 0.81
C ASP A 42 -5.58 -3.48 1.28
N PHE A 43 -4.69 -2.55 0.87
CA PHE A 43 -4.80 -1.13 1.22
C PHE A 43 -5.70 -0.34 0.26
N SER A 44 -5.48 -0.48 -1.06
CA SER A 44 -6.19 0.31 -2.08
C SER A 44 -7.68 0.03 -2.14
N GLU A 45 -8.08 -1.24 -1.97
CA GLU A 45 -9.47 -1.70 -2.13
C GLU A 45 -10.11 -2.09 -0.79
N GLY A 46 -9.31 -2.21 0.27
CA GLY A 46 -9.74 -2.58 1.61
C GLY A 46 -9.63 -1.43 2.61
N PHE A 47 -8.43 -1.18 3.17
CA PHE A 47 -8.28 -0.29 4.33
C PHE A 47 -8.50 1.20 4.04
N ILE A 48 -8.10 1.71 2.87
CA ILE A 48 -8.38 3.10 2.48
C ILE A 48 -9.89 3.30 2.27
N PRO A 49 -10.61 2.45 1.51
CA PRO A 49 -12.06 2.49 1.45
C PRO A 49 -12.76 2.29 2.81
N LEU A 50 -12.24 1.45 3.70
CA LEU A 50 -12.77 1.31 5.05
C LEU A 50 -12.62 2.62 5.85
N PHE A 51 -11.44 3.26 5.76
CA PHE A 51 -11.22 4.58 6.38
C PHE A 51 -12.20 5.62 5.83
N VAL A 52 -12.40 5.67 4.51
CA VAL A 52 -13.36 6.56 3.86
C VAL A 52 -14.78 6.29 4.39
N THR A 53 -15.21 5.03 4.37
CA THR A 53 -16.57 4.63 4.78
C THR A 53 -16.85 4.97 6.24
N VAL A 54 -15.93 4.59 7.13
CA VAL A 54 -16.12 4.81 8.57
C VAL A 54 -16.12 6.30 8.91
N ASN A 55 -15.20 7.09 8.33
CA ASN A 55 -15.18 8.53 8.62
C ASN A 55 -16.30 9.32 7.93
N ALA A 56 -16.82 8.82 6.79
CA ALA A 56 -17.97 9.45 6.13
C ALA A 56 -19.30 9.20 6.86
N LEU A 57 -19.50 7.97 7.34
CA LEU A 57 -20.78 7.54 7.91
C LEU A 57 -20.82 7.60 9.45
N PHE A 58 -19.68 7.47 10.11
CA PHE A 58 -19.55 7.42 11.58
C PHE A 58 -18.43 8.35 12.08
N PRO A 59 -18.50 9.66 11.78
CA PRO A 59 -17.36 10.59 12.00
C PRO A 59 -17.05 10.80 13.49
N SER A 60 -18.02 10.63 14.36
CA SER A 60 -17.90 10.97 15.80
C SER A 60 -17.79 9.75 16.71
N ASP A 61 -18.08 8.56 16.20
CA ASP A 61 -18.10 7.36 17.03
C ASP A 61 -17.61 6.11 16.29
N ARG A 62 -16.79 5.32 16.98
CA ARG A 62 -16.32 3.99 16.56
C ARG A 62 -17.19 2.86 17.16
N ASP A 63 -18.42 3.20 17.56
CA ASP A 63 -19.39 2.26 18.13
C ASP A 63 -20.13 1.50 17.03
N ILE A 64 -19.36 0.84 16.20
CA ILE A 64 -19.77 0.06 15.03
C ILE A 64 -19.19 -1.36 15.12
N VAL A 65 -19.83 -2.33 14.49
CA VAL A 65 -19.30 -3.68 14.36
C VAL A 65 -18.76 -3.89 12.94
N LEU A 66 -17.49 -4.29 12.81
CA LEU A 66 -16.95 -4.70 11.52
C LEU A 66 -17.31 -6.16 11.27
N VAL A 67 -17.95 -6.41 10.13
CA VAL A 67 -18.29 -7.75 9.65
C VAL A 67 -17.51 -8.04 8.37
N VAL A 68 -16.57 -8.96 8.44
CA VAL A 68 -15.65 -9.26 7.33
C VAL A 68 -15.99 -10.62 6.72
N SER A 69 -16.34 -10.65 5.45
CA SER A 69 -16.56 -11.86 4.70
C SER A 69 -15.30 -12.31 3.95
N GLU A 70 -15.17 -13.61 3.69
CA GLU A 70 -14.08 -14.21 2.89
C GLU A 70 -12.66 -13.95 3.46
N ALA A 71 -12.53 -13.56 4.72
CA ALA A 71 -11.24 -13.34 5.35
C ALA A 71 -10.64 -14.66 5.83
N GLY A 72 -9.44 -14.99 5.35
CA GLY A 72 -8.66 -16.07 5.95
C GLY A 72 -8.11 -15.66 7.33
N ASP A 73 -7.94 -16.63 8.24
CA ASP A 73 -7.42 -16.38 9.59
C ASP A 73 -6.07 -15.63 9.60
N TRP A 74 -5.23 -15.92 8.62
CA TRP A 74 -3.95 -15.26 8.47
C TRP A 74 -4.11 -13.75 8.19
N TRP A 75 -5.16 -13.36 7.44
CA TRP A 75 -5.44 -11.96 7.10
C TRP A 75 -5.95 -11.22 8.32
N ILE A 76 -6.90 -11.81 9.06
CA ILE A 76 -7.40 -11.25 10.33
C ILE A 76 -6.26 -11.05 11.31
N ARG A 77 -5.39 -12.04 11.49
CA ARG A 77 -4.21 -11.92 12.40
C ARG A 77 -3.24 -10.83 11.94
N LYS A 78 -2.94 -10.77 10.66
CA LYS A 78 -2.01 -9.78 10.11
C LYS A 78 -2.48 -8.35 10.31
N TYR A 79 -3.77 -8.11 10.14
CA TYR A 79 -4.37 -6.78 10.16
C TYR A 79 -5.17 -6.47 11.43
N ALA A 80 -5.06 -7.31 12.46
CA ALA A 80 -5.85 -7.21 13.68
C ALA A 80 -5.78 -5.82 14.35
N ASP A 81 -4.58 -5.25 14.48
CA ASP A 81 -4.40 -3.94 15.10
C ASP A 81 -5.07 -2.84 14.26
N LEU A 82 -4.92 -2.87 12.94
CA LEU A 82 -5.55 -1.89 12.06
C LEU A 82 -7.07 -2.01 12.03
N LEU A 83 -7.61 -3.23 12.03
CA LEU A 83 -9.06 -3.44 12.12
C LEU A 83 -9.63 -2.89 13.44
N ARG A 84 -8.94 -3.12 14.55
CA ARG A 84 -9.33 -2.60 15.87
C ARG A 84 -9.29 -1.07 15.97
N SER A 85 -8.50 -0.39 15.15
CA SER A 85 -8.51 1.08 15.13
C SER A 85 -9.81 1.68 14.55
N PHE A 86 -10.61 0.87 13.86
CA PHE A 86 -11.91 1.29 13.30
C PHE A 86 -13.11 0.95 14.17
N THR A 87 -12.96 0.12 15.18
CA THR A 87 -14.09 -0.34 16.03
C THR A 87 -13.66 -0.58 17.47
N LYS A 88 -14.60 -0.38 18.39
CA LYS A 88 -14.46 -0.75 19.83
C LYS A 88 -14.91 -2.20 20.09
N HIS A 89 -15.52 -2.86 19.10
CA HIS A 89 -16.13 -4.17 19.24
C HIS A 89 -15.30 -5.30 18.62
N PRO A 90 -15.53 -6.54 19.04
CA PRO A 90 -14.98 -7.71 18.36
C PRO A 90 -15.37 -7.72 16.86
N ILE A 91 -14.43 -8.14 16.03
CA ILE A 91 -14.65 -8.28 14.59
C ILE A 91 -15.39 -9.58 14.31
N VAL A 92 -16.50 -9.49 13.59
CA VAL A 92 -17.26 -10.65 13.15
C VAL A 92 -16.71 -11.11 11.80
N VAL A 93 -16.37 -12.41 11.68
CA VAL A 93 -15.89 -13.01 10.44
C VAL A 93 -16.94 -14.01 9.95
N ILE A 94 -17.38 -13.85 8.71
CA ILE A 94 -18.39 -14.71 8.08
C ILE A 94 -17.87 -15.37 6.79
N GLY A 95 -18.42 -16.52 6.43
CA GLY A 95 -18.17 -17.13 5.11
C GLY A 95 -16.97 -18.07 5.00
N ASN A 96 -16.26 -18.39 6.09
CA ASN A 96 -15.08 -19.29 6.05
C ASN A 96 -15.40 -20.79 6.14
N GLY A 97 -16.65 -21.20 5.94
CA GLY A 97 -17.03 -22.62 5.88
C GLY A 97 -16.89 -23.38 7.20
N THR A 98 -16.62 -22.71 8.30
CA THR A 98 -16.51 -23.31 9.63
C THR A 98 -17.77 -23.10 10.43
N ALA A 99 -18.39 -24.20 10.87
CA ALA A 99 -19.50 -24.33 11.82
C ALA A 99 -20.83 -23.69 11.41
N ALA A 100 -21.93 -24.14 12.00
CA ALA A 100 -23.30 -23.65 11.79
C ALA A 100 -23.27 -22.10 11.71
N ALA A 101 -23.70 -21.56 10.56
CA ALA A 101 -23.70 -20.12 10.34
C ALA A 101 -24.58 -19.44 11.40
N GLU A 102 -23.95 -18.84 12.39
CA GLU A 102 -24.66 -18.07 13.42
C GLU A 102 -25.30 -16.84 12.79
N THR A 103 -26.54 -16.57 13.15
CA THR A 103 -27.29 -15.42 12.67
C THR A 103 -27.03 -14.21 13.57
N HIS A 104 -26.21 -13.30 13.09
CA HIS A 104 -25.92 -12.03 13.76
C HIS A 104 -26.96 -10.96 13.41
N CYS A 105 -27.38 -10.17 14.39
CA CYS A 105 -28.40 -9.14 14.26
C CYS A 105 -27.87 -7.78 14.70
N PHE A 106 -28.07 -6.79 13.83
CA PHE A 106 -27.61 -5.42 14.03
C PHE A 106 -28.79 -4.45 13.91
N GLY A 107 -28.66 -3.25 14.50
CA GLY A 107 -29.65 -2.20 14.34
C GLY A 107 -29.76 -1.68 12.90
N SER A 108 -28.63 -1.64 12.20
CA SER A 108 -28.53 -1.33 10.78
C SER A 108 -27.26 -1.93 10.20
N ALA A 109 -27.15 -2.01 8.87
CA ALA A 109 -25.95 -2.48 8.21
C ALA A 109 -25.65 -1.67 6.95
N THR A 110 -24.40 -1.20 6.86
CA THR A 110 -23.82 -0.67 5.62
C THR A 110 -23.09 -1.81 4.93
N VAL A 111 -23.46 -2.13 3.71
CA VAL A 111 -22.86 -3.22 2.93
C VAL A 111 -22.01 -2.66 1.80
N GLY A 112 -20.75 -3.06 1.76
CA GLY A 112 -19.72 -2.53 0.86
C GLY A 112 -18.99 -1.36 1.46
N LEU A 113 -17.97 -0.87 0.73
CA LEU A 113 -17.13 0.25 1.13
C LEU A 113 -17.23 1.38 0.11
N ILE A 114 -17.17 2.62 0.58
CA ILE A 114 -17.09 3.81 -0.28
C ILE A 114 -15.69 3.87 -0.88
N TYR A 115 -15.62 3.91 -2.21
CA TYR A 115 -14.37 3.88 -2.96
C TYR A 115 -14.16 5.18 -3.74
N HIS A 116 -13.08 5.91 -3.45
CA HIS A 116 -12.75 7.18 -4.11
C HIS A 116 -11.78 7.02 -5.29
N GLY A 117 -11.21 5.84 -5.47
CA GLY A 117 -10.19 5.54 -6.49
C GLY A 117 -9.03 4.72 -5.93
N MET A 118 -8.12 4.30 -6.79
CA MET A 118 -6.96 3.49 -6.39
C MET A 118 -6.11 4.24 -5.37
N ALA A 119 -5.95 3.67 -4.19
CA ALA A 119 -5.19 4.24 -3.07
C ALA A 119 -5.51 5.73 -2.83
N THR A 120 -6.78 6.12 -2.95
CA THR A 120 -7.21 7.52 -2.97
C THR A 120 -8.22 7.82 -1.87
N VAL A 121 -8.00 8.93 -1.17
CA VAL A 121 -9.01 9.63 -0.36
C VAL A 121 -9.22 10.99 -0.99
N ASN A 122 -10.40 11.23 -1.56
CA ASN A 122 -10.75 12.53 -2.16
C ASN A 122 -11.26 13.49 -1.07
N PRO A 123 -10.51 14.54 -0.70
CA PRO A 123 -10.92 15.43 0.39
C PRO A 123 -12.22 16.19 0.13
N ASN A 124 -12.58 16.42 -1.12
CA ASN A 124 -13.83 17.08 -1.47
C ASN A 124 -15.09 16.23 -1.21
N LEU A 125 -14.91 14.93 -1.02
CA LEU A 125 -15.98 13.97 -0.72
C LEU A 125 -15.96 13.51 0.75
N MET A 126 -15.02 14.04 1.55
CA MET A 126 -14.87 13.66 2.95
C MET A 126 -15.34 14.73 3.90
N PRO A 127 -16.05 14.37 4.99
CA PRO A 127 -16.32 15.29 6.08
C PRO A 127 -15.03 15.91 6.61
N GLY A 128 -15.00 17.24 6.74
CA GLY A 128 -13.81 17.95 7.24
C GLY A 128 -12.59 17.91 6.32
N GLY A 129 -12.75 17.52 5.04
CA GLY A 129 -11.66 17.53 4.06
C GLY A 129 -10.56 16.51 4.34
N GLN A 130 -10.87 15.42 5.04
CA GLN A 130 -9.89 14.35 5.33
C GLN A 130 -9.29 13.78 4.05
N ASN A 131 -8.01 13.42 4.12
CA ASN A 131 -7.23 12.91 2.98
C ASN A 131 -6.29 11.77 3.41
N LEU A 132 -5.36 11.36 2.54
CA LEU A 132 -4.40 10.28 2.84
C LEU A 132 -3.46 10.60 4.01
N THR A 133 -3.23 11.86 4.35
CA THR A 133 -2.38 12.18 5.52
C THR A 133 -3.10 11.83 6.84
N GLN A 134 -4.42 11.97 6.91
CA GLN A 134 -5.20 11.51 8.06
C GLN A 134 -5.23 9.98 8.14
N PHE A 135 -5.28 9.28 7.01
CA PHE A 135 -5.11 7.83 7.01
C PHE A 135 -3.72 7.42 7.51
N ARG A 136 -2.67 8.13 7.12
CA ARG A 136 -1.32 7.91 7.64
C ARG A 136 -1.23 8.16 9.15
N LEU A 137 -1.94 9.18 9.67
CA LEU A 137 -2.01 9.41 11.13
C LEU A 137 -2.67 8.24 11.86
N LEU A 138 -3.75 7.65 11.32
CA LEU A 138 -4.34 6.43 11.86
C LEU A 138 -3.33 5.28 11.92
N LEU A 139 -2.52 5.12 10.87
CA LEU A 139 -1.45 4.11 10.85
C LEU A 139 -0.37 4.39 11.92
N GLN A 140 -0.05 5.66 12.14
CA GLN A 140 0.88 6.08 13.20
C GLN A 140 0.34 5.80 14.59
N GLU A 141 -0.94 6.08 14.86
CA GLU A 141 -1.60 5.77 16.13
C GLU A 141 -1.63 4.26 16.38
N THR A 142 -1.87 3.48 15.31
CA THR A 142 -1.96 2.02 15.39
C THR A 142 -0.60 1.35 15.61
N TYR A 143 0.44 1.80 14.89
CA TYR A 143 1.71 1.08 14.82
C TYR A 143 2.90 1.82 15.45
N GLY A 144 2.79 3.14 15.65
CA GLY A 144 3.89 3.98 16.14
C GLY A 144 4.26 3.79 17.62
N GLY A 145 3.58 2.88 18.34
CA GLY A 145 3.80 2.64 19.77
C GLY A 145 3.32 3.82 20.61
N GLY A 146 2.29 3.64 21.46
CA GLY A 146 1.56 4.65 22.24
C GLY A 146 2.39 5.52 23.21
N GLY A 147 3.40 6.17 22.72
CA GLY A 147 4.23 7.15 23.38
C GLY A 147 5.17 7.82 22.38
N ARG A 148 5.41 9.10 22.59
CA ARG A 148 6.36 9.98 21.86
C ARG A 148 7.79 9.44 21.67
N THR A 149 8.08 8.19 22.08
CA THR A 149 9.41 7.59 22.12
C THR A 149 10.02 7.30 20.73
N GLY A 150 9.21 7.14 19.68
CA GLY A 150 9.77 6.94 18.32
C GLY A 150 10.29 8.23 17.69
N ILE A 151 9.62 9.36 17.90
CA ILE A 151 10.01 10.66 17.31
C ILE A 151 11.12 11.34 18.11
N GLN A 152 11.12 11.21 19.44
CA GLN A 152 12.15 11.84 20.31
C GLN A 152 13.54 11.24 20.11
N ASN A 153 13.68 9.97 19.78
CA ASN A 153 15.00 9.35 19.60
C ASN A 153 15.69 9.73 18.28
N TRP A 154 14.97 10.31 17.32
CA TRP A 154 15.57 10.69 16.03
C TRP A 154 16.31 12.03 16.11
N ALA A 155 15.76 13.00 16.81
CA ALA A 155 16.41 14.29 17.08
C ALA A 155 17.66 14.12 17.99
N GLU A 156 17.63 13.17 18.90
CA GLU A 156 18.74 12.87 19.83
C GLU A 156 19.83 11.99 19.20
N SER A 157 19.56 11.31 18.07
CA SER A 157 20.49 10.34 17.47
C SER A 157 21.77 10.96 16.89
N GLY A 158 21.85 12.30 16.77
CA GLY A 158 22.98 13.00 16.14
C GLY A 158 23.28 12.53 14.72
N ARG A 159 22.27 11.99 14.02
CA ARG A 159 22.39 11.40 12.69
C ARG A 159 22.85 12.44 11.66
N ARG A 160 23.98 12.17 11.02
CA ARG A 160 24.61 13.07 10.06
C ARG A 160 24.20 12.80 8.59
N ARG A 161 23.53 11.68 8.33
CA ARG A 161 23.17 11.23 6.96
C ARG A 161 21.69 10.94 6.84
N PRO A 162 21.03 11.35 5.75
CA PRO A 162 19.67 10.94 5.46
C PRO A 162 19.58 9.42 5.31
N ARG A 163 18.50 8.84 5.82
CA ARG A 163 18.21 7.40 5.72
C ARG A 163 17.37 7.10 4.48
N LEU A 164 17.93 6.27 3.60
CA LEU A 164 17.25 5.74 2.42
C LEU A 164 16.84 4.29 2.64
N VAL A 165 15.55 4.01 2.58
CA VAL A 165 15.06 2.63 2.56
C VAL A 165 15.02 2.13 1.11
N LEU A 166 15.90 1.17 0.80
CA LEU A 166 15.88 0.44 -0.47
C LEU A 166 14.94 -0.77 -0.34
N VAL A 167 13.78 -0.68 -0.97
CA VAL A 167 12.80 -1.76 -0.98
C VAL A 167 13.23 -2.83 -1.97
N ALA A 168 13.70 -3.94 -1.41
CA ALA A 168 14.14 -5.10 -2.15
C ALA A 168 12.96 -5.99 -2.58
N ARG A 169 13.18 -6.79 -3.62
CA ARG A 169 12.19 -7.72 -4.15
C ARG A 169 12.80 -9.10 -4.32
N PRO A 170 12.09 -10.18 -3.95
CA PRO A 170 12.57 -11.54 -4.21
C PRO A 170 12.79 -11.75 -5.71
N MET A 171 13.88 -12.43 -6.07
CA MET A 171 14.12 -12.83 -7.45
C MET A 171 13.10 -13.90 -7.89
N GLY A 172 12.83 -14.00 -9.19
CA GLY A 172 11.96 -15.03 -9.77
C GLY A 172 10.47 -14.65 -9.84
N ILE A 173 10.06 -13.50 -9.27
CA ILE A 173 8.66 -13.02 -9.32
C ILE A 173 8.46 -11.82 -10.25
N GLY A 174 9.46 -11.49 -11.04
CA GLY A 174 9.51 -10.34 -11.96
C GLY A 174 9.75 -9.00 -11.26
N ARG A 175 10.27 -8.05 -12.01
CA ARG A 175 10.62 -6.69 -11.57
C ARG A 175 11.66 -6.67 -10.43
N GLY A 176 12.52 -7.70 -10.38
CA GLY A 176 13.68 -7.73 -9.51
C GLY A 176 14.76 -6.76 -10.00
N LEU A 177 15.49 -6.16 -9.07
CA LEU A 177 16.63 -5.30 -9.35
C LEU A 177 17.88 -6.17 -9.51
N LEU A 178 18.38 -6.34 -10.75
CA LEU A 178 19.48 -7.26 -11.08
C LEU A 178 20.83 -6.80 -10.51
N ASN A 179 21.01 -5.51 -10.32
CA ASN A 179 22.23 -4.91 -9.77
C ASN A 179 21.95 -4.16 -8.44
N GLU A 180 21.16 -4.77 -7.55
CA GLU A 180 20.76 -4.18 -6.28
C GLU A 180 21.94 -3.73 -5.42
N GLN A 181 23.02 -4.52 -5.36
CA GLN A 181 24.23 -4.18 -4.58
C GLN A 181 24.94 -2.94 -5.14
N GLU A 182 25.02 -2.83 -6.46
CA GLU A 182 25.63 -1.67 -7.14
C GLU A 182 24.81 -0.40 -6.91
N VAL A 183 23.47 -0.51 -6.97
CA VAL A 183 22.53 0.60 -6.66
C VAL A 183 22.65 1.03 -5.20
N ARG A 184 22.76 0.09 -4.28
CA ARG A 184 23.02 0.36 -2.87
C ARG A 184 24.34 1.12 -2.66
N ALA A 185 25.42 0.63 -3.25
CA ALA A 185 26.73 1.27 -3.16
C ALA A 185 26.73 2.68 -3.76
N ALA A 186 26.00 2.89 -4.87
CA ALA A 186 25.82 4.22 -5.47
C ALA A 186 25.10 5.17 -4.52
N ALA A 187 24.03 4.73 -3.84
CA ALA A 187 23.31 5.55 -2.86
C ALA A 187 24.18 5.86 -1.63
N GLU A 188 24.94 4.89 -1.13
CA GLU A 188 25.90 5.08 -0.03
C GLU A 188 26.99 6.11 -0.41
N LYS A 189 27.47 6.07 -1.67
CA LYS A 189 28.46 7.00 -2.21
C LYS A 189 27.91 8.43 -2.35
N VAL A 190 26.63 8.61 -2.65
CA VAL A 190 25.95 9.92 -2.66
C VAL A 190 25.86 10.48 -1.24
N GLY A 191 25.80 9.63 -0.21
CA GLY A 191 25.84 10.06 1.18
C GLY A 191 24.74 9.47 2.07
N PHE A 192 23.87 8.63 1.54
CA PHE A 192 22.81 8.01 2.33
C PHE A 192 23.31 6.97 3.34
N GLU A 193 22.60 6.86 4.46
CA GLU A 193 22.53 5.64 5.26
C GLU A 193 21.49 4.71 4.60
N VAL A 194 21.93 3.61 3.97
CA VAL A 194 21.03 2.74 3.20
C VAL A 194 20.55 1.55 4.04
N VAL A 195 19.25 1.48 4.25
CA VAL A 195 18.56 0.34 4.89
C VAL A 195 17.89 -0.51 3.83
N ARG A 196 18.31 -1.76 3.71
CA ARG A 196 17.65 -2.73 2.82
C ARG A 196 16.40 -3.29 3.49
N PHE A 197 15.25 -3.12 2.87
CA PHE A 197 13.97 -3.65 3.34
C PHE A 197 13.40 -4.67 2.36
N LEU A 198 13.32 -5.92 2.77
CA LEU A 198 12.70 -7.01 2.02
C LEU A 198 11.45 -7.49 2.77
N PRO A 199 10.24 -6.98 2.45
CA PRO A 199 9.03 -7.44 3.09
C PRO A 199 8.76 -8.91 2.76
N ARG A 200 8.51 -9.71 3.78
CA ARG A 200 8.18 -11.13 3.70
C ARG A 200 6.77 -11.38 4.24
N GLY A 201 6.24 -12.58 4.03
CA GLY A 201 4.91 -12.94 4.55
C GLY A 201 4.76 -12.79 6.07
N ASN A 202 5.85 -12.99 6.81
CA ASN A 202 5.92 -12.85 8.28
C ASN A 202 6.36 -11.46 8.77
N THR A 203 6.67 -10.51 7.88
CA THR A 203 6.95 -9.12 8.28
C THR A 203 5.67 -8.50 8.84
N THR A 204 5.72 -8.09 10.09
CA THR A 204 4.58 -7.44 10.74
C THR A 204 4.42 -6.00 10.23
N LEU A 205 3.20 -5.47 10.31
CA LEU A 205 2.95 -4.08 9.92
C LEU A 205 3.67 -3.09 10.86
N ARG A 206 3.84 -3.44 12.13
CA ARG A 206 4.57 -2.64 13.10
C ARG A 206 6.07 -2.55 12.75
N GLU A 207 6.70 -3.65 12.37
CA GLU A 207 8.10 -3.64 11.89
C GLU A 207 8.24 -2.82 10.60
N ALA A 208 7.34 -3.04 9.64
CA ALA A 208 7.35 -2.30 8.38
C ALA A 208 7.12 -0.79 8.61
N PHE A 209 6.18 -0.45 9.50
CA PHE A 209 5.92 0.95 9.89
C PHE A 209 7.15 1.58 10.51
N ALA A 210 7.79 0.92 11.48
CA ALA A 210 8.98 1.46 12.16
C ALA A 210 10.14 1.74 11.18
N VAL A 211 10.36 0.85 10.21
CA VAL A 211 11.38 1.04 9.17
C VAL A 211 11.05 2.25 8.29
N MET A 212 9.82 2.36 7.79
CA MET A 212 9.42 3.43 6.87
C MET A 212 9.26 4.77 7.58
N ASP A 213 8.71 4.80 8.78
CA ASP A 213 8.56 6.04 9.57
C ASP A 213 9.92 6.66 9.94
N SER A 214 10.97 5.82 10.03
CA SER A 214 12.34 6.27 10.27
C SER A 214 13.06 6.79 9.04
N ALA A 215 12.50 6.58 7.85
CA ALA A 215 13.15 6.93 6.59
C ALA A 215 12.99 8.42 6.23
N ASP A 216 14.01 8.99 5.62
CA ASP A 216 13.97 10.31 4.99
C ASP A 216 13.73 10.18 3.48
N ALA A 217 14.05 9.00 2.94
CA ALA A 217 13.77 8.62 1.57
C ALA A 217 13.44 7.13 1.43
N MET A 218 12.67 6.78 0.42
CA MET A 218 12.37 5.42 0.00
C MET A 218 12.62 5.27 -1.49
N VAL A 219 13.25 4.17 -1.90
CA VAL A 219 13.45 3.80 -3.30
C VAL A 219 13.07 2.35 -3.53
N GLY A 220 12.50 2.06 -4.69
CA GLY A 220 12.23 0.68 -5.11
C GLY A 220 11.58 0.59 -6.48
N VAL A 221 11.57 -0.65 -7.01
CA VAL A 221 10.95 -0.94 -8.30
C VAL A 221 9.44 -1.08 -8.12
N HIS A 222 8.67 -0.51 -9.05
CA HIS A 222 7.20 -0.58 -9.07
C HIS A 222 6.65 -1.96 -8.68
N GLY A 223 5.72 -2.01 -7.76
CA GLY A 223 5.07 -3.23 -7.30
C GLY A 223 4.45 -3.10 -5.91
N ALA A 224 3.73 -4.13 -5.46
CA ALA A 224 2.92 -4.09 -4.24
C ALA A 224 3.69 -3.63 -2.98
N ALA A 225 5.00 -3.89 -2.88
CA ALA A 225 5.81 -3.40 -1.78
C ALA A 225 5.94 -1.87 -1.72
N MET A 226 5.68 -1.15 -2.85
CA MET A 226 5.68 0.31 -2.85
C MET A 226 4.52 0.90 -2.03
N THR A 227 3.49 0.13 -1.72
CA THR A 227 2.40 0.55 -0.83
C THR A 227 2.89 0.97 0.57
N HIS A 228 4.10 0.55 0.96
CA HIS A 228 4.73 1.01 2.20
C HIS A 228 5.02 2.53 2.20
N LEU A 229 4.89 3.22 1.06
CA LEU A 229 4.90 4.69 1.00
C LEU A 229 3.86 5.32 1.96
N LEU A 230 2.74 4.62 2.22
CA LEU A 230 1.70 5.06 3.16
C LEU A 230 2.20 5.20 4.61
N PHE A 231 3.36 4.63 4.94
CA PHE A 231 4.00 4.70 6.24
C PHE A 231 5.05 5.82 6.33
N LEU A 232 5.47 6.40 5.18
CA LEU A 232 6.42 7.51 5.16
C LEU A 232 5.82 8.77 5.80
N ARG A 233 6.67 9.57 6.38
CA ARG A 233 6.29 10.89 6.88
C ARG A 233 6.07 11.87 5.72
N PRO A 234 5.04 12.74 5.76
CA PRO A 234 4.87 13.80 4.75
C PRO A 234 6.14 14.66 4.63
N GLY A 235 6.56 14.91 3.39
CA GLY A 235 7.81 15.59 3.07
C GLY A 235 9.02 14.66 2.84
N ALA A 236 8.95 13.38 3.23
CA ALA A 236 9.99 12.41 2.86
C ALA A 236 10.06 12.21 1.34
N ALA A 237 11.24 11.88 0.81
CA ALA A 237 11.39 11.64 -0.62
C ALA A 237 10.99 10.22 -1.01
N PHE A 238 10.35 10.08 -2.18
CA PHE A 238 9.96 8.76 -2.72
C PHE A 238 10.40 8.65 -4.17
N LEU A 239 11.40 7.80 -4.43
CA LEU A 239 11.91 7.48 -5.77
C LEU A 239 11.35 6.15 -6.24
N GLN A 240 10.50 6.20 -7.25
CA GLN A 240 9.95 5.00 -7.88
C GLN A 240 10.71 4.67 -9.16
N VAL A 241 11.30 3.49 -9.22
CA VAL A 241 11.82 2.91 -10.47
C VAL A 241 10.65 2.30 -11.23
N VAL A 242 10.39 2.82 -12.43
CA VAL A 242 9.25 2.47 -13.27
C VAL A 242 9.72 1.56 -14.41
N PRO A 243 9.42 0.25 -14.37
CA PRO A 243 9.69 -0.68 -15.44
C PRO A 243 8.95 -0.35 -16.72
N LEU A 244 9.49 -0.77 -17.86
CA LEU A 244 8.89 -0.60 -19.17
C LEU A 244 7.44 -1.11 -19.17
N GLY A 245 6.52 -0.33 -19.77
CA GLY A 245 5.10 -0.68 -19.90
C GLY A 245 4.26 -0.58 -18.61
N THR A 246 4.83 -0.06 -17.51
CA THR A 246 4.12 0.09 -16.23
C THR A 246 3.87 1.55 -15.84
N GLU A 247 4.11 2.50 -16.72
CA GLU A 247 4.09 3.95 -16.46
C GLU A 247 2.73 4.40 -15.91
N TRP A 248 1.64 4.00 -16.59
CA TRP A 248 0.29 4.30 -16.12
C TRP A 248 0.02 3.75 -14.71
N ALA A 249 0.39 2.47 -14.47
CA ALA A 249 0.19 1.85 -13.17
C ALA A 249 1.06 2.50 -12.09
N ALA A 250 2.28 2.93 -12.43
CA ALA A 250 3.18 3.63 -11.54
C ALA A 250 2.58 4.94 -11.04
N GLU A 251 2.00 5.75 -11.93
CA GLU A 251 1.36 7.02 -11.56
C GLU A 251 0.09 6.78 -10.74
N VAL A 252 -0.82 5.92 -11.22
CA VAL A 252 -2.13 5.73 -10.57
C VAL A 252 -2.01 5.05 -9.21
N CYS A 253 -1.14 4.04 -9.09
CA CYS A 253 -1.02 3.28 -7.83
C CYS A 253 -0.15 3.97 -6.79
N TYR A 254 0.85 4.76 -7.20
CA TYR A 254 1.87 5.27 -6.27
C TYR A 254 2.21 6.75 -6.47
N GLY A 255 2.32 7.25 -7.70
CA GLY A 255 2.65 8.64 -7.99
C GLY A 255 1.60 9.62 -7.47
N GLY A 256 0.33 9.40 -7.83
CA GLY A 256 -0.80 10.17 -7.32
C GLY A 256 -0.92 10.12 -5.79
N PRO A 257 -0.98 8.91 -5.17
CA PRO A 257 -1.00 8.76 -3.72
C PRO A 257 0.20 9.41 -3.01
N ALA A 258 1.42 9.29 -3.54
CA ALA A 258 2.59 9.95 -2.97
C ALA A 258 2.43 11.47 -2.91
N LYS A 259 2.01 12.07 -4.02
CA LYS A 259 1.72 13.52 -4.10
C LYS A 259 0.61 13.94 -3.12
N ALA A 260 -0.47 13.13 -3.03
CA ALA A 260 -1.57 13.37 -2.10
C ALA A 260 -1.16 13.27 -0.62
N MET A 261 -0.14 12.49 -0.30
CA MET A 261 0.47 12.41 1.03
C MET A 261 1.51 13.51 1.29
N GLY A 262 1.79 14.39 0.33
CA GLY A 262 2.81 15.42 0.45
C GLY A 262 4.24 14.87 0.43
N LEU A 263 4.47 13.70 -0.20
CA LEU A 263 5.81 13.17 -0.40
C LEU A 263 6.49 13.87 -1.58
N GLU A 264 7.81 14.00 -1.52
CA GLU A 264 8.65 14.48 -2.61
C GLU A 264 8.85 13.34 -3.64
N TYR A 265 7.87 13.20 -4.54
CA TYR A 265 7.86 12.10 -5.52
C TYR A 265 8.83 12.35 -6.66
N VAL A 266 9.66 11.35 -6.96
CA VAL A 266 10.59 11.30 -8.08
C VAL A 266 10.38 9.99 -8.86
N GLU A 267 10.31 10.08 -10.17
CA GLU A 267 10.07 8.94 -11.05
C GLU A 267 11.31 8.67 -11.91
N TYR A 268 11.84 7.46 -11.82
CA TYR A 268 12.89 6.95 -12.71
C TYR A 268 12.31 5.97 -13.70
N ARG A 269 12.00 6.42 -14.91
CA ARG A 269 11.58 5.54 -16.00
C ARG A 269 12.80 4.86 -16.60
N ILE A 270 12.82 3.53 -16.59
CA ILE A 270 13.91 2.79 -17.20
C ILE A 270 13.88 2.94 -18.72
N THR A 271 15.04 2.81 -19.34
CA THR A 271 15.18 2.64 -20.79
C THR A 271 14.97 1.18 -21.18
N VAL A 272 14.81 0.93 -22.48
CA VAL A 272 14.73 -0.43 -23.02
C VAL A 272 15.98 -1.25 -22.64
N ALA A 273 17.16 -0.63 -22.69
CA ALA A 273 18.44 -1.29 -22.34
C ALA A 273 18.52 -1.73 -20.87
N GLU A 274 17.80 -1.06 -19.97
CA GLU A 274 17.72 -1.41 -18.54
C GLU A 274 16.69 -2.52 -18.25
N SER A 275 15.85 -2.87 -19.23
CA SER A 275 14.87 -3.96 -19.12
C SER A 275 15.43 -5.29 -19.59
N SER A 276 15.25 -6.34 -18.79
CA SER A 276 15.60 -7.71 -19.20
C SER A 276 14.78 -8.21 -20.41
N LEU A 277 13.72 -7.51 -20.78
CA LEU A 277 12.94 -7.82 -21.99
C LEU A 277 13.73 -7.56 -23.26
N ALA A 278 14.69 -6.63 -23.24
CA ALA A 278 15.56 -6.36 -24.38
C ALA A 278 16.36 -7.58 -24.88
N ALA A 279 16.65 -8.53 -23.97
CA ALA A 279 17.32 -9.78 -24.32
C ALA A 279 16.35 -10.88 -24.80
N LYS A 280 15.03 -10.67 -24.68
CA LYS A 280 14.00 -11.67 -25.00
C LYS A 280 13.21 -11.37 -26.26
N PHE A 281 13.09 -10.11 -26.62
CA PHE A 281 12.26 -9.65 -27.73
C PHE A 281 13.08 -8.92 -28.76
N ASP A 282 12.64 -9.00 -30.01
CA ASP A 282 13.20 -8.24 -31.12
C ASP A 282 13.13 -6.73 -30.80
N PRO A 283 14.21 -5.95 -31.04
CA PRO A 283 14.23 -4.50 -30.83
C PRO A 283 13.09 -3.74 -31.52
N GLU A 284 12.59 -4.27 -32.65
CA GLU A 284 11.49 -3.66 -33.41
C GLU A 284 10.09 -4.07 -32.90
N SER A 285 10.03 -5.00 -31.94
CA SER A 285 8.75 -5.48 -31.41
C SER A 285 7.99 -4.39 -30.65
N LEU A 286 6.67 -4.40 -30.73
CA LEU A 286 5.80 -3.51 -29.95
C LEU A 286 5.98 -3.69 -28.43
N VAL A 287 6.44 -4.86 -27.98
CA VAL A 287 6.74 -5.09 -26.54
C VAL A 287 7.76 -4.08 -26.05
N LEU A 288 8.76 -3.74 -26.86
CA LEU A 288 9.84 -2.82 -26.49
C LEU A 288 9.58 -1.39 -26.95
N LYS A 289 9.04 -1.20 -28.16
CA LYS A 289 8.88 0.13 -28.77
C LYS A 289 7.62 0.86 -28.32
N ASP A 290 6.51 0.13 -28.19
CA ASP A 290 5.22 0.73 -27.81
C ASP A 290 4.41 -0.24 -26.91
N PRO A 291 4.77 -0.33 -25.62
CA PRO A 291 4.07 -1.17 -24.65
C PRO A 291 2.55 -0.92 -24.59
N PRO A 292 2.06 0.34 -24.66
CA PRO A 292 0.63 0.63 -24.76
C PRO A 292 -0.04 -0.01 -25.96
N ALA A 293 0.54 0.11 -27.15
CA ALA A 293 0.00 -0.49 -28.37
C ALA A 293 0.04 -2.03 -28.30
N TYR A 294 1.13 -2.61 -27.79
CA TYR A 294 1.20 -4.06 -27.55
C TYR A 294 0.08 -4.55 -26.64
N ARG A 295 -0.14 -3.88 -25.51
CA ARG A 295 -1.18 -4.23 -24.57
C ARG A 295 -2.58 -4.10 -25.18
N GLY A 296 -2.84 -3.00 -25.87
CA GLY A 296 -4.17 -2.64 -26.35
C GLY A 296 -5.20 -2.70 -25.21
N LYS A 297 -6.32 -3.38 -25.46
CA LYS A 297 -7.39 -3.63 -24.47
C LYS A 297 -7.21 -4.93 -23.67
N ASP A 298 -6.21 -5.74 -24.01
CA ASP A 298 -5.98 -7.04 -23.40
C ASP A 298 -5.07 -6.92 -22.17
N TRP A 299 -5.70 -6.88 -20.98
CA TRP A 299 -4.97 -6.79 -19.73
C TRP A 299 -4.05 -8.01 -19.47
N SER A 300 -4.32 -9.17 -20.06
CA SER A 300 -3.48 -10.36 -19.86
C SER A 300 -2.06 -10.15 -20.37
N LYS A 301 -1.86 -9.31 -21.38
CA LYS A 301 -0.55 -8.95 -21.94
C LYS A 301 0.33 -8.16 -20.96
N MET A 302 -0.24 -7.58 -19.91
CA MET A 302 0.53 -6.98 -18.81
C MET A 302 1.41 -7.99 -18.08
N TRP A 303 1.13 -9.28 -18.22
CA TRP A 303 1.97 -10.34 -17.65
C TRP A 303 3.44 -10.20 -18.03
N VAL A 304 3.75 -9.87 -19.28
CA VAL A 304 5.11 -9.67 -19.79
C VAL A 304 5.84 -8.63 -18.93
N TYR A 305 5.21 -7.47 -18.70
CA TYR A 305 5.82 -6.37 -17.95
C TYR A 305 5.81 -6.62 -16.44
N LEU A 306 4.79 -7.29 -15.92
CA LEU A 306 4.62 -7.48 -14.49
C LEU A 306 5.30 -8.74 -13.93
N ARG A 307 5.62 -9.75 -14.77
CA ARG A 307 6.15 -11.03 -14.32
C ARG A 307 7.45 -11.45 -15.00
N GLU A 308 7.67 -11.06 -16.24
CA GLU A 308 8.81 -11.55 -17.03
C GLU A 308 9.96 -10.56 -17.10
N GLN A 309 9.71 -9.31 -16.73
CA GLN A 309 10.69 -8.23 -16.72
C GLN A 309 11.44 -8.17 -15.40
N ASN A 310 12.76 -7.99 -15.46
CA ASN A 310 13.62 -7.52 -14.38
C ASN A 310 14.34 -6.24 -14.84
N VAL A 311 14.96 -5.53 -13.91
CA VAL A 311 15.57 -4.22 -14.16
C VAL A 311 17.06 -4.27 -13.79
N ARG A 312 17.92 -3.81 -14.72
CA ARG A 312 19.32 -3.48 -14.43
C ARG A 312 19.50 -1.98 -14.64
N ILE A 313 19.60 -1.24 -13.56
CA ILE A 313 19.72 0.22 -13.59
C ILE A 313 21.07 0.66 -14.17
N ASP A 314 21.05 1.63 -15.07
CA ASP A 314 22.22 2.41 -15.48
C ASP A 314 22.62 3.35 -14.34
N LEU A 315 23.74 3.05 -13.69
CA LEU A 315 24.21 3.78 -12.51
C LEU A 315 24.66 5.21 -12.81
N VAL A 316 25.11 5.50 -14.03
CA VAL A 316 25.53 6.86 -14.42
C VAL A 316 24.30 7.76 -14.47
N ARG A 317 23.27 7.32 -15.19
CA ARG A 317 22.00 8.03 -15.30
C ARG A 317 21.24 8.09 -13.96
N PHE A 318 21.25 7.00 -13.20
CA PHE A 318 20.52 6.90 -11.91
C PHE A 318 21.12 7.77 -10.82
N ARG A 319 22.41 8.07 -10.92
CA ARG A 319 23.11 8.91 -9.96
C ARG A 319 22.48 10.31 -9.83
N GLU A 320 22.11 10.94 -10.94
CA GLU A 320 21.45 12.25 -10.95
C GLU A 320 20.14 12.25 -10.17
N TYR A 321 19.38 11.15 -10.27
CA TYR A 321 18.16 10.96 -9.50
C TYR A 321 18.44 10.74 -8.02
N LEU A 322 19.47 9.97 -7.68
CA LEU A 322 19.90 9.78 -6.29
C LEU A 322 20.35 11.10 -5.65
N GLU A 323 21.10 11.93 -6.38
CA GLU A 323 21.53 13.25 -5.91
C GLU A 323 20.32 14.17 -5.67
N THR A 324 19.35 14.20 -6.59
CA THR A 324 18.07 14.93 -6.40
C THR A 324 17.31 14.45 -5.16
N VAL A 325 17.22 13.14 -4.97
CA VAL A 325 16.52 12.55 -3.82
C VAL A 325 17.29 12.82 -2.53
N TYR A 326 18.62 12.84 -2.58
CA TYR A 326 19.45 13.16 -1.43
C TYR A 326 19.22 14.59 -0.94
N GLU A 327 19.21 15.58 -1.83
CA GLU A 327 18.92 16.98 -1.48
C GLU A 327 17.55 17.14 -0.80
N LYS A 328 16.52 16.46 -1.35
CA LYS A 328 15.18 16.45 -0.77
C LYS A 328 15.17 15.79 0.62
N ALA A 329 15.80 14.64 0.76
CA ALA A 329 15.87 13.89 2.01
C ALA A 329 16.70 14.65 3.07
N GLU A 330 17.79 15.30 2.69
CA GLU A 330 18.61 16.11 3.60
C GLU A 330 17.82 17.33 4.11
N LYS A 331 17.11 18.02 3.22
CA LYS A 331 16.22 19.14 3.59
C LYS A 331 15.12 18.67 4.56
N PHE A 332 14.53 17.51 4.29
CA PHE A 332 13.51 16.90 5.14
C PHE A 332 14.09 16.52 6.51
N MET A 333 15.24 15.86 6.55
CA MET A 333 15.93 15.46 7.78
C MET A 333 16.25 16.69 8.66
N ARG A 334 16.79 17.77 8.06
CA ARG A 334 17.11 19.02 8.79
C ARG A 334 15.87 19.70 9.37
N LYS A 335 14.71 19.56 8.75
CA LYS A 335 13.45 20.17 9.20
C LYS A 335 12.80 19.39 10.35
N ASN A 336 13.00 18.07 10.39
CA ASN A 336 12.28 17.14 11.28
C ASN A 336 13.21 16.35 12.22
N GLY A 337 14.52 16.62 12.19
CA GLY A 337 15.57 16.03 13.04
C GLY A 337 15.89 16.82 14.28
#